data_bc914cd8d481670d733ab7b17bd22943
#
_entry.id   bc914cd8d481670d733ab7b17bd22943
#
_cell.length_a   1.000
_cell.length_b   1.000
_cell.length_c   1.000
_cell.angle_alpha   90.00
_cell.angle_beta   90.00
_cell.angle_gamma   90.00
#
_symmetry.space_group_name_H-M   'P 1'
#
loop_
_entity.id
_entity.type
_entity.pdbx_description
1 polymer ?
#
loop_
_entity_poly.entity_id
_entity_poly.type
_entity_poly.pdbx_seq_one_letter_code
_entity_poly.pdbx_strand_id
1 'polypeptide(L)'
;MWLFETPKNYTEMCKKISTSVFWFVLIELFILSQVSKEFSELMKIISFNTEVEISSLKLYISYIYIPIIFSIVENVFKMHDLFGRIFKIRRLFSGTVIFPEYIKQLKIEVKLSRLGLLKKYLKDKNLQLNLEKHFYHHVSDEKTLIDNHYVYMALGSWCWVWIILDNFVFSILLIIFTAIFGVYTKSLIIGLSVFCLFELCVVIVLLFTYCKKYSQKEVKCTVEYDSNNNSDKLNKELKKEIKNAL
;
A
#
# COMPACT_ATOMS: atom_id res chain seq x y z
N MET A 1 -8.76 -17.31 3.51
CA MET A 1 -8.23 -16.15 4.26
C MET A 1 -9.25 -15.03 4.19
N TRP A 2 -9.77 -14.63 5.34
CA TRP A 2 -10.85 -13.65 5.40
C TRP A 2 -10.31 -12.23 5.12
N LEU A 3 -11.09 -11.41 4.41
CA LEU A 3 -10.71 -10.03 4.04
C LEU A 3 -10.27 -9.16 5.24
N PHE A 4 -10.77 -9.46 6.44
CA PHE A 4 -10.53 -8.65 7.64
C PHE A 4 -9.43 -9.19 8.58
N GLU A 5 -8.87 -10.37 8.33
CA GLU A 5 -7.76 -10.88 9.13
C GLU A 5 -6.48 -10.08 8.87
N THR A 6 -5.75 -9.77 9.94
CA THR A 6 -4.44 -9.10 9.84
C THR A 6 -3.38 -10.09 9.37
N PRO A 7 -2.60 -9.79 8.31
CA PRO A 7 -1.52 -10.67 7.88
C PRO A 7 -0.41 -10.71 8.95
N LYS A 8 0.14 -11.89 9.18
CA LYS A 8 1.20 -12.11 10.17
C LYS A 8 2.60 -11.98 9.58
N ASN A 9 2.73 -12.08 8.27
CA ASN A 9 3.99 -11.98 7.55
C ASN A 9 3.77 -11.41 6.14
N TYR A 10 4.88 -11.10 5.45
CA TYR A 10 4.83 -10.52 4.11
C TYR A 10 4.15 -11.44 3.08
N THR A 11 4.35 -12.76 3.18
CA THR A 11 3.73 -13.72 2.25
C THR A 11 2.21 -13.74 2.40
N GLU A 12 1.71 -13.72 3.63
CA GLU A 12 0.27 -13.59 3.90
C GLU A 12 -0.29 -12.26 3.44
N MET A 13 0.47 -11.17 3.60
CA MET A 13 0.11 -9.86 3.09
C MET A 13 -0.05 -9.87 1.56
N CYS A 14 0.90 -10.45 0.82
CA CYS A 14 0.81 -10.56 -0.65
C CYS A 14 -0.42 -11.37 -1.09
N LYS A 15 -0.68 -12.52 -0.44
CA LYS A 15 -1.88 -13.33 -0.72
C LYS A 15 -3.17 -12.55 -0.46
N LYS A 16 -3.20 -11.79 0.64
CA LYS A 16 -4.36 -10.97 0.99
C LYS A 16 -4.58 -9.85 -0.01
N ILE A 17 -3.51 -9.15 -0.44
CA ILE A 17 -3.59 -8.11 -1.47
C ILE A 17 -4.22 -8.70 -2.74
N SER A 18 -3.64 -9.77 -3.29
CA SER A 18 -4.12 -10.41 -4.51
C SER A 18 -5.59 -10.84 -4.43
N THR A 19 -6.00 -11.50 -3.32
CA THR A 19 -7.38 -11.92 -3.11
C THR A 19 -8.34 -10.74 -2.97
N SER A 20 -7.93 -9.68 -2.27
CA SER A 20 -8.75 -8.50 -2.06
C SER A 20 -8.91 -7.69 -3.33
N VAL A 21 -7.85 -7.53 -4.11
CA VAL A 21 -7.88 -6.85 -5.40
C VAL A 21 -8.86 -7.55 -6.35
N PHE A 22 -8.90 -8.89 -6.38
CA PHE A 22 -9.92 -9.63 -7.14
C PHE A 22 -11.34 -9.15 -6.80
N TRP A 23 -11.69 -9.08 -5.52
CA TRP A 23 -13.02 -8.68 -5.10
C TRP A 23 -13.32 -7.20 -5.38
N PHE A 24 -12.36 -6.32 -5.16
CA PHE A 24 -12.55 -4.89 -5.44
C PHE A 24 -12.75 -4.63 -6.92
N VAL A 25 -11.93 -5.24 -7.79
CA VAL A 25 -12.08 -5.14 -9.25
C VAL A 25 -13.43 -5.71 -9.70
N LEU A 26 -13.84 -6.85 -9.16
CA LEU A 26 -15.16 -7.45 -9.48
C LEU A 26 -16.32 -6.49 -9.13
N ILE A 27 -16.27 -5.91 -7.93
CA ILE A 27 -17.29 -4.97 -7.45
C ILE A 27 -17.29 -3.70 -8.31
N GLU A 28 -16.12 -3.16 -8.63
CA GLU A 28 -15.99 -1.97 -9.47
C GLU A 28 -16.59 -2.19 -10.86
N LEU A 29 -16.21 -3.26 -11.55
CA LEU A 29 -16.77 -3.62 -12.85
C LEU A 29 -18.29 -3.77 -12.79
N PHE A 30 -18.81 -4.40 -11.74
CA PHE A 30 -20.24 -4.58 -11.55
C PHE A 30 -20.95 -3.23 -11.36
N ILE A 31 -20.45 -2.35 -10.51
CA ILE A 31 -21.03 -1.01 -10.28
C ILE A 31 -21.02 -0.21 -11.60
N LEU A 32 -19.91 -0.19 -12.32
CA LEU A 32 -19.79 0.55 -13.57
C LEU A 32 -20.78 0.07 -14.63
N SER A 33 -21.04 -1.23 -14.70
CA SER A 33 -22.04 -1.78 -15.62
C SER A 33 -23.47 -1.38 -15.28
N GLN A 34 -23.76 -1.11 -14.00
CA GLN A 34 -25.08 -0.59 -13.60
C GLN A 34 -25.23 0.91 -13.90
N VAL A 35 -24.12 1.64 -13.92
CA VAL A 35 -24.11 3.11 -14.15
C VAL A 35 -24.05 3.46 -15.64
N SER A 36 -23.40 2.62 -16.46
CA SER A 36 -23.23 2.88 -17.90
C SER A 36 -23.64 1.67 -18.75
N LYS A 37 -24.63 1.89 -19.61
CA LYS A 37 -25.06 0.89 -20.58
C LYS A 37 -23.96 0.59 -21.58
N GLU A 38 -23.23 1.60 -22.04
CA GLU A 38 -22.14 1.47 -22.98
C GLU A 38 -21.00 0.61 -22.39
N PHE A 39 -20.71 0.77 -21.08
CA PHE A 39 -19.78 -0.08 -20.39
C PHE A 39 -20.27 -1.52 -20.31
N SER A 40 -21.55 -1.73 -20.02
CA SER A 40 -22.17 -3.06 -20.03
C SER A 40 -22.09 -3.73 -21.41
N GLU A 41 -22.33 -3.00 -22.48
CA GLU A 41 -22.18 -3.51 -23.85
C GLU A 41 -20.72 -3.84 -24.18
N LEU A 42 -19.76 -3.02 -23.73
CA LEU A 42 -18.33 -3.33 -23.86
C LEU A 42 -17.98 -4.65 -23.16
N MET A 43 -18.44 -4.85 -21.93
CA MET A 43 -18.22 -6.08 -21.18
C MET A 43 -18.83 -7.30 -21.87
N LYS A 44 -19.97 -7.13 -22.52
CA LYS A 44 -20.63 -8.14 -23.33
C LYS A 44 -19.80 -8.51 -24.58
N ILE A 45 -19.27 -7.51 -25.30
CA ILE A 45 -18.41 -7.72 -26.46
C ILE A 45 -17.14 -8.46 -26.06
N ILE A 46 -16.46 -8.02 -24.99
CA ILE A 46 -15.25 -8.67 -24.47
C ILE A 46 -15.51 -10.12 -24.05
N SER A 47 -16.73 -10.43 -23.59
CA SER A 47 -17.17 -11.77 -23.23
C SER A 47 -17.53 -12.63 -24.46
N PHE A 48 -17.39 -12.14 -25.67
CA PHE A 48 -17.91 -12.80 -26.88
C PHE A 48 -19.40 -13.21 -26.76
N ASN A 49 -20.20 -12.35 -26.12
CA ASN A 49 -21.59 -12.59 -25.75
C ASN A 49 -21.83 -13.83 -24.86
N THR A 50 -20.79 -14.33 -24.18
CA THR A 50 -20.91 -15.47 -23.27
C THR A 50 -21.38 -15.02 -21.90
N GLU A 51 -22.50 -15.53 -21.44
CA GLU A 51 -23.06 -15.30 -20.11
C GLU A 51 -22.87 -16.52 -19.22
N VAL A 52 -22.66 -16.28 -17.94
CA VAL A 52 -22.61 -17.31 -16.89
C VAL A 52 -23.71 -17.02 -15.89
N GLU A 53 -24.49 -18.03 -15.55
CA GLU A 53 -25.54 -17.93 -14.55
C GLU A 53 -25.02 -18.42 -13.21
N ILE A 54 -25.03 -17.52 -12.20
CA ILE A 54 -24.64 -17.84 -10.83
C ILE A 54 -25.83 -17.47 -9.92
N SER A 55 -26.48 -18.47 -9.35
CA SER A 55 -27.58 -18.29 -8.40
C SER A 55 -28.62 -17.24 -8.88
N SER A 56 -29.15 -17.41 -10.09
CA SER A 56 -30.10 -16.49 -10.75
C SER A 56 -29.54 -15.16 -11.24
N LEU A 57 -28.27 -14.85 -11.04
CA LEU A 57 -27.61 -13.67 -11.56
C LEU A 57 -26.91 -14.02 -12.89
N LYS A 58 -27.30 -13.37 -13.97
CA LYS A 58 -26.64 -13.50 -15.29
C LYS A 58 -25.52 -12.47 -15.39
N LEU A 59 -24.30 -12.95 -15.49
CA LEU A 59 -23.10 -12.12 -15.61
C LEU A 59 -22.34 -12.48 -16.89
N TYR A 60 -21.82 -11.49 -17.59
CA TYR A 60 -20.87 -11.75 -18.67
C TYR A 60 -19.56 -12.33 -18.08
N ILE A 61 -19.00 -13.29 -18.77
CA ILE A 61 -17.78 -14.00 -18.29
C ILE A 61 -16.60 -13.04 -18.05
N SER A 62 -16.58 -11.88 -18.72
CA SER A 62 -15.58 -10.82 -18.50
C SER A 62 -15.54 -10.30 -17.07
N TYR A 63 -16.68 -10.27 -16.36
CA TYR A 63 -16.71 -9.88 -14.93
C TYR A 63 -15.97 -10.87 -14.01
N ILE A 64 -15.69 -12.06 -14.50
CA ILE A 64 -14.99 -13.09 -13.75
C ILE A 64 -13.50 -13.14 -14.15
N TYR A 65 -13.20 -13.22 -15.46
CA TYR A 65 -11.82 -13.42 -15.88
C TYR A 65 -10.95 -12.16 -15.75
N ILE A 66 -11.51 -10.95 -15.91
CA ILE A 66 -10.73 -9.71 -15.73
C ILE A 66 -10.18 -9.59 -14.29
N PRO A 67 -11.00 -9.72 -13.23
CA PRO A 67 -10.48 -9.76 -11.86
C PRO A 67 -9.49 -10.89 -11.62
N ILE A 68 -9.71 -12.09 -12.19
CA ILE A 68 -8.77 -13.21 -12.08
C ILE A 68 -7.44 -12.85 -12.70
N ILE A 69 -7.42 -12.35 -13.93
CA ILE A 69 -6.18 -11.95 -14.61
C ILE A 69 -5.46 -10.89 -13.81
N PHE A 70 -6.16 -9.85 -13.35
CA PHE A 70 -5.55 -8.78 -12.57
C PHE A 70 -4.99 -9.27 -11.24
N SER A 71 -5.71 -10.15 -10.54
CA SER A 71 -5.24 -10.80 -9.31
C SER A 71 -4.00 -11.68 -9.54
N ILE A 72 -3.94 -12.40 -10.67
CA ILE A 72 -2.76 -13.20 -11.05
C ILE A 72 -1.57 -12.27 -11.34
N VAL A 73 -1.79 -11.20 -12.10
CA VAL A 73 -0.75 -10.20 -12.42
C VAL A 73 -0.21 -9.58 -11.13
N GLU A 74 -1.09 -9.20 -10.19
CA GLU A 74 -0.66 -8.70 -8.89
C GLU A 74 0.20 -9.72 -8.13
N ASN A 75 -0.24 -10.96 -8.05
CA ASN A 75 0.47 -12.01 -7.32
C ASN A 75 1.84 -12.35 -7.93
N VAL A 76 1.93 -12.42 -9.27
CA VAL A 76 3.16 -12.80 -9.99
C VAL A 76 4.17 -11.65 -10.01
N PHE A 77 3.71 -10.45 -10.36
CA PHE A 77 4.59 -9.29 -10.56
C PHE A 77 4.73 -8.42 -9.31
N LYS A 78 3.97 -8.71 -8.24
CA LYS A 78 3.94 -7.91 -7.00
C LYS A 78 3.78 -6.43 -7.34
N MET A 79 2.71 -6.09 -8.04
CA MET A 79 2.46 -4.75 -8.58
C MET A 79 2.54 -3.68 -7.49
N HIS A 80 2.11 -3.98 -6.26
CA HIS A 80 2.27 -3.12 -5.10
C HIS A 80 3.73 -2.72 -4.82
N ASP A 81 4.70 -3.64 -5.00
CA ASP A 81 6.13 -3.33 -4.85
C ASP A 81 6.65 -2.49 -6.00
N LEU A 82 6.17 -2.75 -7.22
CA LEU A 82 6.50 -1.95 -8.41
C LEU A 82 6.01 -0.51 -8.23
N PHE A 83 4.74 -0.32 -7.87
CA PHE A 83 4.17 1.00 -7.61
C PHE A 83 4.82 1.69 -6.42
N GLY A 84 5.11 0.96 -5.36
CA GLY A 84 5.85 1.46 -4.21
C GLY A 84 7.23 2.04 -4.58
N ARG A 85 7.89 1.44 -5.58
CA ARG A 85 9.18 1.94 -6.12
C ARG A 85 8.98 3.14 -7.05
N ILE A 86 8.03 3.05 -8.00
CA ILE A 86 7.76 4.14 -8.97
C ILE A 86 7.35 5.43 -8.23
N PHE A 87 6.38 5.34 -7.34
CA PHE A 87 5.88 6.49 -6.58
C PHE A 87 6.73 6.83 -5.35
N LYS A 88 7.80 6.05 -5.08
CA LYS A 88 8.70 6.24 -3.91
C LYS A 88 7.96 6.30 -2.57
N ILE A 89 6.81 5.61 -2.46
CA ILE A 89 5.90 5.68 -1.31
C ILE A 89 6.63 5.32 -0.01
N ARG A 90 7.34 4.17 0.00
CA ARG A 90 8.08 3.72 1.18
C ARG A 90 9.14 4.74 1.60
N ARG A 91 9.91 5.26 0.64
CA ARG A 91 10.97 6.23 0.90
C ARG A 91 10.44 7.56 1.44
N LEU A 92 9.35 8.05 0.88
CA LEU A 92 8.67 9.26 1.36
C LEU A 92 8.09 9.05 2.76
N PHE A 93 7.46 7.90 3.00
CA PHE A 93 6.92 7.54 4.31
C PHE A 93 8.02 7.41 5.36
N SER A 94 9.12 6.71 5.04
CA SER A 94 10.27 6.60 5.95
C SER A 94 10.85 7.97 6.31
N GLY A 95 10.98 8.87 5.35
CA GLY A 95 11.49 10.23 5.59
C GLY A 95 10.54 11.15 6.34
N THR A 96 9.23 10.94 6.23
CA THR A 96 8.20 11.80 6.87
C THR A 96 7.69 11.28 8.20
N VAL A 97 7.79 9.97 8.44
CA VAL A 97 7.21 9.31 9.62
C VAL A 97 8.29 8.61 10.44
N ILE A 98 9.02 7.66 9.86
CA ILE A 98 9.97 6.81 10.58
C ILE A 98 11.18 7.60 11.05
N PHE A 99 11.83 8.35 10.17
CA PHE A 99 13.01 9.13 10.49
C PHE A 99 12.79 10.19 11.59
N PRO A 100 11.74 11.04 11.51
CA PRO A 100 11.42 11.96 12.61
C PRO A 100 11.11 11.27 13.93
N GLU A 101 10.49 10.08 13.92
CA GLU A 101 10.20 9.33 15.12
C GLU A 101 11.48 8.77 15.76
N TYR A 102 12.44 8.26 14.99
CA TYR A 102 13.76 7.89 15.52
C TYR A 102 14.48 9.07 16.16
N ILE A 103 14.46 10.25 15.54
CA ILE A 103 15.05 11.47 16.10
C ILE A 103 14.45 11.77 17.47
N LYS A 104 13.14 11.67 17.58
CA LYS A 104 12.39 11.91 18.83
C LYS A 104 12.72 10.86 19.88
N GLN A 105 12.69 9.57 19.56
CA GLN A 105 12.93 8.48 20.50
C GLN A 105 14.40 8.46 20.99
N LEU A 106 15.36 8.74 20.10
CA LEU A 106 16.78 8.85 20.44
C LEU A 106 17.15 10.19 21.12
N LYS A 107 16.17 11.06 21.36
CA LYS A 107 16.37 12.39 21.98
C LYS A 107 17.47 13.20 21.32
N ILE A 108 17.39 13.33 19.99
CA ILE A 108 18.31 14.15 19.19
C ILE A 108 17.71 15.54 19.05
N GLU A 109 18.42 16.55 19.51
CA GLU A 109 18.01 17.95 19.31
C GLU A 109 18.23 18.37 17.87
N VAL A 110 17.16 18.86 17.23
CA VAL A 110 17.18 19.29 15.84
C VAL A 110 16.46 20.60 15.67
N LYS A 111 17.12 21.55 15.03
CA LYS A 111 16.54 22.87 14.69
C LYS A 111 15.88 22.93 13.30
N LEU A 112 15.76 21.79 12.61
CA LEU A 112 15.20 21.71 11.27
C LEU A 112 13.69 21.51 11.29
N SER A 113 12.99 22.14 10.34
CA SER A 113 11.57 21.85 10.09
C SER A 113 11.39 20.41 9.55
N ARG A 114 10.15 19.88 9.60
CA ARG A 114 9.85 18.56 9.03
C ARG A 114 10.25 18.43 7.57
N LEU A 115 10.05 19.47 6.78
CA LEU A 115 10.46 19.51 5.37
C LEU A 115 11.99 19.50 5.24
N GLY A 116 12.70 20.18 6.13
CA GLY A 116 14.15 20.17 6.20
C GLY A 116 14.70 18.77 6.51
N LEU A 117 14.09 18.08 7.46
CA LEU A 117 14.41 16.69 7.80
C LEU A 117 14.19 15.75 6.61
N LEU A 118 13.05 15.85 5.94
CA LEU A 118 12.76 15.07 4.75
C LEU A 118 13.79 15.29 3.65
N LYS A 119 14.15 16.56 3.35
CA LYS A 119 15.16 16.88 2.35
C LYS A 119 16.53 16.28 2.70
N LYS A 120 16.94 16.33 3.97
CA LYS A 120 18.18 15.71 4.44
C LYS A 120 18.14 14.19 4.25
N TYR A 121 17.07 13.54 4.74
CA TYR A 121 16.87 12.09 4.57
C TYR A 121 16.93 11.67 3.10
N LEU A 122 16.25 12.40 2.21
CA LEU A 122 16.20 12.04 0.78
C LEU A 122 17.54 12.20 0.07
N LYS A 123 18.44 13.07 0.56
CA LYS A 123 19.79 13.28 -0.01
C LYS A 123 20.80 12.23 0.45
N ASP A 124 20.69 11.75 1.67
CA ASP A 124 21.67 10.85 2.27
C ASP A 124 21.25 9.38 2.12
N LYS A 125 21.84 8.71 1.11
CA LYS A 125 21.58 7.29 0.84
C LYS A 125 22.10 6.37 1.96
N ASN A 126 23.23 6.73 2.62
CA ASN A 126 23.78 5.92 3.69
C ASN A 126 22.88 5.97 4.91
N LEU A 127 22.37 7.16 5.28
CA LEU A 127 21.40 7.32 6.34
C LEU A 127 20.13 6.49 6.08
N GLN A 128 19.60 6.52 4.82
CA GLN A 128 18.45 5.71 4.44
C GLN A 128 18.71 4.22 4.65
N LEU A 129 19.83 3.72 4.12
CA LEU A 129 20.18 2.31 4.22
C LEU A 129 20.35 1.85 5.66
N ASN A 130 21.04 2.65 6.49
CA ASN A 130 21.30 2.30 7.87
C ASN A 130 20.04 2.37 8.73
N LEU A 131 19.16 3.35 8.48
CA LEU A 131 17.88 3.43 9.15
C LEU A 131 16.98 2.23 8.79
N GLU A 132 16.89 1.89 7.51
CA GLU A 132 16.13 0.73 7.04
C GLU A 132 16.70 -0.57 7.62
N LYS A 133 18.01 -0.75 7.57
CA LYS A 133 18.68 -1.93 8.13
C LYS A 133 18.43 -2.08 9.62
N HIS A 134 18.51 -0.99 10.39
CA HIS A 134 18.21 -0.98 11.81
C HIS A 134 16.75 -1.34 12.07
N PHE A 135 15.81 -0.72 11.36
CA PHE A 135 14.38 -0.97 11.50
C PHE A 135 14.03 -2.43 11.17
N TYR A 136 14.44 -2.91 9.99
CA TYR A 136 14.12 -4.28 9.56
C TYR A 136 14.82 -5.37 10.36
N HIS A 137 15.94 -5.08 11.04
CA HIS A 137 16.54 -6.02 11.97
C HIS A 137 15.60 -6.41 13.12
N HIS A 138 14.69 -5.50 13.52
CA HIS A 138 13.78 -5.70 14.64
C HIS A 138 12.39 -6.21 14.24
N VAL A 139 11.98 -5.95 13.00
CA VAL A 139 10.63 -6.24 12.51
C VAL A 139 10.57 -7.31 11.42
N SER A 140 11.68 -8.00 11.15
CA SER A 140 11.72 -9.05 10.12
C SER A 140 10.90 -10.28 10.49
N ASP A 141 10.28 -10.89 9.48
CA ASP A 141 9.29 -11.96 9.59
C ASP A 141 9.73 -13.20 10.38
N GLU A 142 11.04 -13.52 10.42
CA GLU A 142 11.53 -14.76 10.99
C GLU A 142 11.79 -14.69 12.50
N LYS A 143 12.15 -13.54 13.02
CA LYS A 143 12.38 -13.31 14.47
C LYS A 143 12.10 -11.85 14.81
N THR A 144 10.84 -11.51 15.00
CA THR A 144 10.52 -10.19 15.53
C THR A 144 11.09 -10.04 16.95
N LEU A 145 11.96 -9.06 17.13
CA LEU A 145 12.56 -8.75 18.44
C LEU A 145 11.65 -7.89 19.31
N ILE A 146 10.64 -7.28 18.70
CA ILE A 146 9.62 -6.44 19.35
C ILE A 146 8.27 -7.14 19.41
N ASP A 147 7.29 -6.54 20.09
CA ASP A 147 5.95 -7.08 20.23
C ASP A 147 5.29 -7.29 18.86
N ASN A 148 4.99 -8.55 18.53
CA ASN A 148 4.35 -8.98 17.31
C ASN A 148 3.02 -8.26 17.02
N HIS A 149 2.30 -7.83 18.04
CA HIS A 149 1.04 -7.12 17.86
C HIS A 149 1.21 -5.85 17.02
N TYR A 150 2.25 -5.04 17.31
CA TYR A 150 2.47 -3.80 16.55
C TYR A 150 2.93 -4.09 15.12
N VAL A 151 3.76 -5.11 14.92
CA VAL A 151 4.21 -5.54 13.59
C VAL A 151 3.01 -5.99 12.73
N TYR A 152 2.13 -6.82 13.27
CA TYR A 152 0.95 -7.29 12.55
C TYR A 152 -0.03 -6.13 12.23
N MET A 153 -0.21 -5.20 13.16
CA MET A 153 -1.06 -4.03 12.91
C MET A 153 -0.46 -3.10 11.84
N ALA A 154 0.86 -2.94 11.81
CA ALA A 154 1.53 -2.19 10.76
C ALA A 154 1.42 -2.90 9.41
N LEU A 155 1.70 -4.20 9.32
CA LEU A 155 1.51 -5.01 8.12
C LEU A 155 0.06 -4.95 7.61
N GLY A 156 -0.91 -5.04 8.52
CA GLY A 156 -2.32 -4.93 8.18
C GLY A 156 -2.69 -3.57 7.58
N SER A 157 -2.19 -2.49 8.16
CA SER A 157 -2.44 -1.14 7.64
C SER A 157 -1.75 -0.91 6.29
N TRP A 158 -0.53 -1.37 6.09
CA TRP A 158 0.15 -1.36 4.80
C TRP A 158 -0.56 -2.22 3.75
N CYS A 159 -1.08 -3.38 4.13
CA CYS A 159 -1.87 -4.23 3.26
C CYS A 159 -3.06 -3.47 2.66
N TRP A 160 -3.81 -2.74 3.47
CA TRP A 160 -4.93 -1.93 2.98
C TRP A 160 -4.50 -0.80 2.05
N VAL A 161 -3.38 -0.14 2.35
CA VAL A 161 -2.81 0.89 1.45
C VAL A 161 -2.53 0.30 0.07
N TRP A 162 -1.92 -0.88 0.01
CA TRP A 162 -1.58 -1.54 -1.25
C TRP A 162 -2.83 -2.02 -2.01
N ILE A 163 -3.81 -2.61 -1.31
CA ILE A 163 -5.07 -3.02 -1.93
C ILE A 163 -5.76 -1.84 -2.64
N ILE A 164 -5.91 -0.72 -1.94
CA ILE A 164 -6.57 0.46 -2.52
C ILE A 164 -5.73 1.10 -3.62
N LEU A 165 -4.40 1.11 -3.49
CA LEU A 165 -3.51 1.64 -4.53
C LEU A 165 -3.56 0.80 -5.81
N ASP A 166 -3.59 -0.53 -5.69
CA ASP A 166 -3.68 -1.42 -6.85
C ASP A 166 -5.04 -1.26 -7.54
N ASN A 167 -6.11 -1.10 -6.77
CA ASN A 167 -7.43 -0.81 -7.32
C ASN A 167 -7.47 0.56 -8.02
N PHE A 168 -6.86 1.59 -7.43
CA PHE A 168 -6.70 2.92 -8.07
C PHE A 168 -5.97 2.83 -9.41
N VAL A 169 -4.92 2.01 -9.51
CA VAL A 169 -4.23 1.78 -10.79
C VAL A 169 -5.14 1.05 -11.77
N PHE A 170 -5.91 0.07 -11.32
CA PHE A 170 -6.91 -0.59 -12.15
C PHE A 170 -7.94 0.40 -12.70
N SER A 171 -8.49 1.27 -11.86
CA SER A 171 -9.44 2.32 -12.27
C SER A 171 -8.84 3.25 -13.34
N ILE A 172 -7.55 3.63 -13.22
CA ILE A 172 -6.85 4.41 -14.25
C ILE A 172 -6.72 3.62 -15.56
N LEU A 173 -6.34 2.33 -15.49
CA LEU A 173 -6.26 1.47 -16.67
C LEU A 173 -7.62 1.32 -17.34
N LEU A 174 -8.68 1.28 -16.56
CA LEU A 174 -10.05 1.22 -17.06
C LEU A 174 -10.46 2.50 -17.80
N ILE A 175 -10.07 3.68 -17.32
CA ILE A 175 -10.26 4.96 -18.02
C ILE A 175 -9.56 4.93 -19.39
N ILE A 176 -8.30 4.50 -19.40
CA ILE A 176 -7.52 4.39 -20.63
C ILE A 176 -8.17 3.39 -21.61
N PHE A 177 -8.58 2.25 -21.09
CA PHE A 177 -9.22 1.19 -21.86
C PHE A 177 -10.54 1.67 -22.49
N THR A 178 -11.43 2.30 -21.72
CA THR A 178 -12.70 2.84 -22.24
C THR A 178 -12.47 3.92 -23.28
N ALA A 179 -11.43 4.73 -23.13
CA ALA A 179 -11.04 5.72 -24.12
C ALA A 179 -10.56 5.10 -25.45
N ILE A 180 -9.75 4.04 -25.39
CA ILE A 180 -9.23 3.33 -26.58
C ILE A 180 -10.38 2.69 -27.38
N PHE A 181 -11.35 2.08 -26.68
CA PHE A 181 -12.48 1.41 -27.33
C PHE A 181 -13.63 2.34 -27.70
N GLY A 182 -13.49 3.64 -27.48
CA GLY A 182 -14.50 4.63 -27.85
C GLY A 182 -15.78 4.54 -27.01
N VAL A 183 -15.75 3.89 -25.85
CA VAL A 183 -16.88 3.65 -24.95
C VAL A 183 -16.96 4.73 -23.86
N TYR A 184 -16.44 5.90 -24.13
CA TYR A 184 -16.45 6.99 -23.15
C TYR A 184 -17.75 7.81 -23.23
N THR A 185 -18.59 7.69 -22.23
CA THR A 185 -19.63 8.67 -22.00
C THR A 185 -19.18 9.67 -20.93
N LYS A 186 -19.76 10.87 -20.94
CA LYS A 186 -19.44 11.89 -19.93
C LYS A 186 -19.72 11.38 -18.52
N SER A 187 -20.80 10.63 -18.31
CA SER A 187 -21.16 10.04 -17.02
C SER A 187 -20.15 9.00 -16.55
N LEU A 188 -19.67 8.13 -17.44
CA LEU A 188 -18.69 7.09 -17.12
C LEU A 188 -17.35 7.70 -16.73
N ILE A 189 -16.84 8.68 -17.49
CA ILE A 189 -15.58 9.36 -17.18
C ILE A 189 -15.66 10.10 -15.85
N ILE A 190 -16.75 10.82 -15.60
CA ILE A 190 -16.97 11.50 -14.32
C ILE A 190 -17.02 10.47 -13.18
N GLY A 191 -17.79 9.39 -13.33
CA GLY A 191 -17.89 8.33 -12.33
C GLY A 191 -16.53 7.71 -11.98
N LEU A 192 -15.75 7.30 -12.98
CA LEU A 192 -14.41 6.76 -12.80
C LEU A 192 -13.46 7.77 -12.16
N SER A 193 -13.50 9.04 -12.60
CA SER A 193 -12.65 10.08 -12.02
C SER A 193 -12.97 10.35 -10.56
N VAL A 194 -14.25 10.37 -10.18
CA VAL A 194 -14.68 10.52 -8.78
C VAL A 194 -14.21 9.32 -7.96
N PHE A 195 -14.31 8.11 -8.51
CA PHE A 195 -13.87 6.89 -7.84
C PHE A 195 -12.36 6.90 -7.61
N CYS A 196 -11.56 7.24 -8.62
CA CYS A 196 -10.11 7.41 -8.49
C CYS A 196 -9.73 8.45 -7.42
N LEU A 197 -10.42 9.59 -7.37
CA LEU A 197 -10.17 10.61 -6.35
C LEU A 197 -10.51 10.08 -4.95
N PHE A 198 -11.60 9.34 -4.80
CA PHE A 198 -11.99 8.72 -3.53
C PHE A 198 -10.93 7.73 -3.06
N GLU A 199 -10.46 6.82 -3.93
CA GLU A 199 -9.41 5.86 -3.61
C GLU A 199 -8.11 6.54 -3.19
N LEU A 200 -7.69 7.58 -3.91
CA LEU A 200 -6.51 8.36 -3.56
C LEU A 200 -6.66 9.02 -2.18
N CYS A 201 -7.82 9.59 -1.87
CA CYS A 201 -8.11 10.14 -0.55
C CYS A 201 -8.02 9.06 0.54
N VAL A 202 -8.56 7.87 0.30
CA VAL A 202 -8.49 6.74 1.23
C VAL A 202 -7.04 6.32 1.47
N VAL A 203 -6.21 6.20 0.42
CA VAL A 203 -4.77 5.90 0.55
C VAL A 203 -4.08 6.93 1.42
N ILE A 204 -4.31 8.22 1.18
CA ILE A 204 -3.71 9.32 1.97
C ILE A 204 -4.14 9.21 3.44
N VAL A 205 -5.42 9.00 3.71
CA VAL A 205 -5.93 8.84 5.08
C VAL A 205 -5.28 7.63 5.76
N LEU A 206 -5.24 6.47 5.11
CA LEU A 206 -4.62 5.26 5.67
C LEU A 206 -3.13 5.47 6.00
N LEU A 207 -2.37 6.11 5.09
CA LEU A 207 -0.94 6.39 5.30
C LEU A 207 -0.71 7.31 6.51
N PHE A 208 -1.45 8.41 6.60
CA PHE A 208 -1.22 9.43 7.64
C PHE A 208 -1.93 9.17 8.97
N THR A 209 -2.83 8.19 9.02
CA THR A 209 -3.47 7.77 10.28
C THR A 209 -2.91 6.43 10.77
N TYR A 210 -3.34 5.34 10.15
CA TYR A 210 -3.05 3.98 10.65
C TYR A 210 -1.59 3.58 10.45
N CYS A 211 -1.03 3.69 9.22
CA CYS A 211 0.36 3.33 8.99
C CYS A 211 1.30 4.18 9.83
N LYS A 212 1.07 5.49 9.90
CA LYS A 212 1.84 6.38 10.76
C LYS A 212 1.79 5.97 12.22
N LYS A 213 0.57 5.72 12.76
CA LYS A 213 0.36 5.36 14.17
C LYS A 213 1.12 4.10 14.55
N TYR A 214 1.02 3.06 13.73
CA TYR A 214 1.64 1.77 14.05
C TYR A 214 3.15 1.78 13.79
N SER A 215 3.63 2.38 12.71
CA SER A 215 5.07 2.51 12.47
C SER A 215 5.79 3.38 13.51
N GLN A 216 5.12 4.39 14.06
CA GLN A 216 5.68 5.14 15.19
C GLN A 216 5.80 4.28 16.46
N LYS A 217 4.84 3.39 16.71
CA LYS A 217 4.92 2.44 17.82
C LYS A 217 6.02 1.41 17.62
N GLU A 218 6.16 0.86 16.39
CA GLU A 218 7.27 -0.04 16.05
C GLU A 218 8.62 0.61 16.32
N VAL A 219 8.86 1.84 15.85
CA VAL A 219 10.11 2.58 16.11
C VAL A 219 10.34 2.76 17.62
N LYS A 220 9.31 3.11 18.38
CA LYS A 220 9.42 3.25 19.83
C LYS A 220 9.84 1.92 20.47
N CYS A 221 9.16 0.82 20.16
CA CYS A 221 9.48 -0.50 20.69
C CYS A 221 10.89 -0.96 20.29
N THR A 222 11.32 -0.66 19.06
CA THR A 222 12.70 -0.95 18.59
C THR A 222 13.74 -0.26 19.45
N VAL A 223 13.60 1.05 19.68
CA VAL A 223 14.56 1.82 20.49
C VAL A 223 14.55 1.38 21.94
N GLU A 224 13.37 1.08 22.51
CA GLU A 224 13.22 0.58 23.89
C GLU A 224 13.85 -0.82 24.04
N TYR A 225 13.65 -1.71 23.06
CA TYR A 225 14.26 -3.05 23.06
C TYR A 225 15.80 -2.99 23.11
N ASP A 226 16.39 -2.18 22.25
CA ASP A 226 17.85 -2.01 22.20
C ASP A 226 18.41 -1.41 23.50
N SER A 227 17.66 -0.47 24.11
CA SER A 227 18.07 0.15 25.36
C SER A 227 18.06 -0.84 26.54
N ASN A 228 17.12 -1.80 26.53
CA ASN A 228 16.94 -2.77 27.63
C ASN A 228 17.83 -4.00 27.52
N ASN A 229 18.24 -4.40 26.29
CA ASN A 229 18.93 -5.67 26.03
C ASN A 229 20.46 -5.52 25.82
N ASN A 230 21.10 -4.49 26.39
CA ASN A 230 22.53 -4.19 26.19
C ASN A 230 22.94 -3.99 24.69
N SER A 231 21.98 -3.94 23.78
CA SER A 231 22.18 -3.60 22.36
C SER A 231 22.21 -2.07 22.16
N ASP A 232 22.42 -1.29 23.23
CA ASP A 232 22.55 0.17 23.20
C ASP A 232 23.63 0.67 22.21
N LYS A 233 24.51 -0.25 21.78
CA LYS A 233 25.48 0.01 20.72
C LYS A 233 24.80 0.38 19.41
N LEU A 234 23.75 -0.34 19.00
CA LEU A 234 23.02 -0.06 17.74
C LEU A 234 22.34 1.31 17.81
N ASN A 235 21.68 1.61 18.91
CA ASN A 235 21.08 2.93 19.13
C ASN A 235 22.14 4.06 19.14
N LYS A 236 23.32 3.83 19.74
CA LYS A 236 24.43 4.81 19.77
C LYS A 236 25.01 5.04 18.37
N GLU A 237 25.21 3.98 17.61
CA GLU A 237 25.69 4.06 16.22
C GLU A 237 24.70 4.83 15.35
N LEU A 238 23.43 4.45 15.36
CA LEU A 238 22.38 5.14 14.62
C LEU A 238 22.23 6.61 15.05
N LYS A 239 22.30 6.89 16.36
CA LYS A 239 22.28 8.26 16.88
C LYS A 239 23.46 9.10 16.38
N LYS A 240 24.68 8.52 16.31
CA LYS A 240 25.86 9.18 15.76
C LYS A 240 25.69 9.49 14.28
N GLU A 241 25.20 8.53 13.51
CA GLU A 241 24.94 8.70 12.07
C GLU A 241 23.90 9.78 11.79
N ILE A 242 22.78 9.75 12.51
CA ILE A 242 21.74 10.78 12.38
C ILE A 242 22.31 12.17 12.71
N LYS A 243 23.11 12.30 13.78
CA LYS A 243 23.75 13.58 14.14
C LYS A 243 24.73 14.07 13.06
N ASN A 244 25.49 13.17 12.44
CA ASN A 244 26.42 13.53 11.38
C ASN A 244 25.70 13.95 10.09
N ALA A 245 24.51 13.41 9.83
CA ALA A 245 23.69 13.73 8.67
C ALA A 245 22.90 15.05 8.83
N LEU A 246 22.64 15.48 10.06
CA LEU A 246 21.87 16.70 10.39
C LEU A 246 22.75 17.93 10.45
#